data_838c3bf95cbc3cb7ab1d71ea230d6a18
#
_entry.id   838c3bf95cbc3cb7ab1d71ea230d6a18
#
_cell.length_a   1.000
_cell.length_b   1.000
_cell.length_c   1.000
_cell.angle_alpha   90.00
_cell.angle_beta   90.00
_cell.angle_gamma   90.00
#
_symmetry.space_group_name_H-M   'P 1'
#
loop_
_entity.id
_entity.type
_entity.pdbx_description
1 polymer ?
#
loop_
_entity_poly.entity_id
_entity_poly.type
_entity_poly.pdbx_seq_one_letter_code
_entity_poly.pdbx_strand_id
1 'polypeptide(L)'
;MENYIAVRAHGLKSRLLTRNDYEQIVNGDKDVGAFKDYSLIGEKDTLEEKLEKIYRVYVSRITLLAKASQEYSPFIYALLDRLEIENLKIQLRHILGYARPVIYYPYGRHIGPAKISTLKTESSIWEALRERDLLTTDVPKFTTGLVAEREAFLDFQYYSYLMKQLDAVRIDKEEKSELKEAIKSEASLHLAYWTRVLKPQTVENLAKYSGLDAKPAEITLKEESTTDLLKTIHETIMRKIITRIETRHFTTLPFVYAYNFYAKLEAQNLEKILLGKIIGLPGEIIIRNLIFLE
;
A
#
# COMPACT_ATOMS: atom_id res chain seq x y z
N MET A 1 -3.60 -27.13 -0.04
CA MET A 1 -4.10 -25.90 0.62
C MET A 1 -3.81 -24.65 -0.21
N GLU A 2 -2.71 -24.59 -0.92
CA GLU A 2 -2.32 -23.45 -1.78
C GLU A 2 -3.39 -23.06 -2.79
N ASN A 3 -3.89 -24.02 -3.56
CA ASN A 3 -4.93 -23.77 -4.55
C ASN A 3 -6.21 -23.14 -3.96
N TYR A 4 -6.53 -23.43 -2.70
CA TYR A 4 -7.75 -22.91 -2.08
C TYR A 4 -7.67 -21.39 -1.84
N ILE A 5 -6.51 -20.87 -1.42
CA ILE A 5 -6.34 -19.42 -1.20
C ILE A 5 -6.39 -18.67 -2.52
N ALA A 6 -5.72 -19.19 -3.55
CA ALA A 6 -5.74 -18.58 -4.88
C ALA A 6 -7.16 -18.58 -5.46
N VAL A 7 -7.91 -19.67 -5.34
CA VAL A 7 -9.34 -19.72 -5.76
C VAL A 7 -10.17 -18.64 -5.03
N ARG A 8 -9.96 -18.48 -3.71
CA ARG A 8 -10.64 -17.40 -2.97
C ARG A 8 -10.21 -16.02 -3.46
N ALA A 9 -8.93 -15.80 -3.73
CA ALA A 9 -8.43 -14.53 -4.27
C ALA A 9 -9.04 -14.23 -5.65
N HIS A 10 -9.20 -15.22 -6.53
CA HIS A 10 -9.91 -15.07 -7.80
C HIS A 10 -11.39 -14.68 -7.60
N GLY A 11 -12.09 -15.34 -6.68
CA GLY A 11 -13.47 -14.99 -6.34
C GLY A 11 -13.61 -13.57 -5.78
N LEU A 12 -12.60 -13.09 -5.04
CA LEU A 12 -12.57 -11.71 -4.58
C LEU A 12 -12.18 -10.74 -5.70
N LYS A 13 -11.26 -11.13 -6.60
CA LYS A 13 -10.85 -10.31 -7.75
C LYS A 13 -12.03 -10.05 -8.69
N SER A 14 -12.89 -11.04 -8.93
CA SER A 14 -14.08 -10.88 -9.79
C SER A 14 -15.13 -9.89 -9.23
N ARG A 15 -14.96 -9.42 -8.00
CA ARG A 15 -15.84 -8.44 -7.33
C ARG A 15 -15.25 -7.04 -7.31
N LEU A 16 -14.05 -6.85 -7.84
CA LEU A 16 -13.43 -5.53 -7.95
C LEU A 16 -14.19 -4.67 -8.96
N LEU A 17 -14.19 -3.37 -8.72
CA LEU A 17 -14.83 -2.40 -9.58
C LEU A 17 -14.13 -2.34 -10.95
N THR A 18 -14.94 -2.27 -11.99
CA THR A 18 -14.49 -2.10 -13.36
C THR A 18 -14.27 -0.62 -13.69
N ARG A 19 -13.62 -0.33 -14.81
CA ARG A 19 -13.48 1.02 -15.31
C ARG A 19 -14.83 1.74 -15.45
N ASN A 20 -15.83 1.06 -16.02
CA ASN A 20 -17.19 1.59 -16.16
C ASN A 20 -17.82 1.94 -14.81
N ASP A 21 -17.57 1.14 -13.76
CA ASP A 21 -18.07 1.43 -12.42
C ASP A 21 -17.47 2.72 -11.86
N TYR A 22 -16.16 2.93 -12.04
CA TYR A 22 -15.52 4.19 -11.64
C TYR A 22 -16.06 5.39 -12.42
N GLU A 23 -16.26 5.25 -13.74
CA GLU A 23 -16.84 6.31 -14.57
C GLU A 23 -18.26 6.67 -14.09
N GLN A 24 -19.10 5.69 -13.77
CA GLN A 24 -20.43 5.92 -13.18
C GLN A 24 -20.36 6.65 -11.82
N ILE A 25 -19.39 6.29 -10.96
CA ILE A 25 -19.21 6.99 -9.68
C ILE A 25 -18.75 8.43 -9.92
N VAL A 26 -17.80 8.66 -10.81
CA VAL A 26 -17.28 10.01 -11.09
C VAL A 26 -18.38 10.92 -11.66
N ASN A 27 -19.17 10.42 -12.59
CA ASN A 27 -20.26 11.16 -13.23
C ASN A 27 -21.46 11.39 -12.29
N GLY A 28 -21.55 10.66 -11.18
CA GLY A 28 -22.67 10.75 -10.23
C GLY A 28 -23.87 9.89 -10.62
N ASP A 29 -23.72 8.98 -11.60
CA ASP A 29 -24.76 8.04 -12.01
C ASP A 29 -25.01 6.98 -10.92
N LYS A 30 -23.96 6.65 -10.14
CA LYS A 30 -24.03 5.77 -8.97
C LYS A 30 -23.19 6.30 -7.83
N ASP A 31 -23.67 6.09 -6.61
CA ASP A 31 -22.86 6.26 -5.42
C ASP A 31 -22.02 5.01 -5.11
N VAL A 32 -20.93 5.19 -4.37
CA VAL A 32 -20.07 4.08 -3.94
C VAL A 32 -20.87 3.01 -3.18
N GLY A 33 -21.84 3.41 -2.35
CA GLY A 33 -22.71 2.50 -1.61
C GLY A 33 -23.65 1.64 -2.46
N ALA A 34 -23.83 1.94 -3.75
CA ALA A 34 -24.62 1.12 -4.66
C ALA A 34 -23.93 -0.23 -5.02
N PHE A 35 -22.63 -0.35 -4.77
CA PHE A 35 -21.88 -1.58 -5.03
C PHE A 35 -21.90 -2.50 -3.81
N LYS A 36 -22.09 -3.81 -4.06
CA LYS A 36 -22.33 -4.82 -3.02
C LYS A 36 -21.34 -4.77 -1.86
N ASP A 37 -20.05 -4.69 -2.15
CA ASP A 37 -19.01 -4.72 -1.11
C ASP A 37 -18.94 -3.41 -0.31
N TYR A 38 -19.48 -2.34 -0.86
CA TYR A 38 -19.52 -0.99 -0.30
C TYR A 38 -20.90 -0.56 0.20
N SER A 39 -21.86 -1.47 0.29
CA SER A 39 -23.26 -1.20 0.66
C SER A 39 -23.45 -0.59 2.07
N LEU A 40 -22.42 -0.62 2.91
CA LEU A 40 -22.43 0.06 4.22
C LEU A 40 -22.12 1.57 4.12
N ILE A 41 -21.75 2.07 2.95
CA ILE A 41 -21.48 3.49 2.72
C ILE A 41 -22.80 4.19 2.39
N GLY A 42 -23.24 5.07 3.29
CA GLY A 42 -24.44 5.87 3.11
C GLY A 42 -24.16 7.23 2.48
N GLU A 43 -25.19 7.84 1.87
CA GLU A 43 -25.11 9.20 1.33
C GLU A 43 -24.78 10.24 2.41
N LYS A 44 -25.29 10.03 3.63
CA LYS A 44 -25.11 10.92 4.79
C LYS A 44 -23.76 10.75 5.49
N ASP A 45 -22.98 9.74 5.13
CA ASP A 45 -21.66 9.54 5.73
C ASP A 45 -20.75 10.72 5.40
N THR A 46 -19.99 11.15 6.38
CA THR A 46 -18.91 12.12 6.18
C THR A 46 -17.81 11.54 5.27
N LEU A 47 -16.93 12.39 4.75
CA LEU A 47 -15.78 11.92 3.98
C LEU A 47 -14.94 10.91 4.78
N GLU A 48 -14.67 11.20 6.05
CA GLU A 48 -13.90 10.36 6.94
C GLU A 48 -14.54 8.98 7.09
N GLU A 49 -15.85 8.92 7.34
CA GLU A 49 -16.60 7.67 7.45
C GLU A 49 -16.59 6.88 6.14
N LYS A 50 -16.76 7.54 4.99
CA LYS A 50 -16.70 6.89 3.68
C LYS A 50 -15.32 6.28 3.42
N LEU A 51 -14.25 7.03 3.67
CA LEU A 51 -12.88 6.54 3.49
C LEU A 51 -12.58 5.39 4.45
N GLU A 52 -12.98 5.50 5.71
CA GLU A 52 -12.81 4.42 6.67
C GLU A 52 -13.49 3.13 6.20
N LYS A 53 -14.75 3.21 5.75
CA LYS A 53 -15.50 2.06 5.23
C LYS A 53 -14.86 1.46 3.98
N ILE A 54 -14.34 2.28 3.05
CA ILE A 54 -13.60 1.81 1.87
C ILE A 54 -12.39 0.97 2.30
N TYR A 55 -11.56 1.51 3.18
CA TYR A 55 -10.37 0.78 3.63
C TYR A 55 -10.70 -0.42 4.50
N ARG A 56 -11.82 -0.43 5.23
CA ARG A 56 -12.33 -1.63 5.92
C ARG A 56 -12.68 -2.76 4.94
N VAL A 57 -13.22 -2.45 3.77
CA VAL A 57 -13.45 -3.46 2.71
C VAL A 57 -12.13 -4.07 2.25
N TYR A 58 -11.13 -3.25 1.93
CA TYR A 58 -9.80 -3.72 1.57
C TYR A 58 -9.20 -4.63 2.67
N VAL A 59 -9.15 -4.15 3.91
CA VAL A 59 -8.63 -4.90 5.07
C VAL A 59 -9.38 -6.22 5.26
N SER A 60 -10.71 -6.21 5.15
CA SER A 60 -11.54 -7.40 5.31
C SER A 60 -11.22 -8.45 4.25
N ARG A 61 -11.09 -8.06 2.98
CA ARG A 61 -10.77 -8.96 1.87
C ARG A 61 -9.42 -9.68 2.08
N ILE A 62 -8.38 -8.93 2.45
CA ILE A 62 -7.05 -9.52 2.69
C ILE A 62 -7.04 -10.36 3.99
N THR A 63 -7.75 -9.93 5.02
CA THR A 63 -7.91 -10.71 6.26
C THR A 63 -8.61 -12.04 6.01
N LEU A 64 -9.60 -12.10 5.10
CA LEU A 64 -10.25 -13.34 4.70
C LEU A 64 -9.27 -14.33 4.06
N LEU A 65 -8.31 -13.84 3.26
CA LEU A 65 -7.26 -14.66 2.67
C LEU A 65 -6.26 -15.13 3.75
N ALA A 66 -5.83 -14.23 4.64
CA ALA A 66 -4.93 -14.59 5.73
C ALA A 66 -5.51 -15.68 6.64
N LYS A 67 -6.80 -15.59 6.97
CA LYS A 67 -7.51 -16.61 7.79
C LYS A 67 -7.74 -17.92 7.06
N ALA A 68 -7.65 -17.96 5.74
CA ALA A 68 -7.84 -19.16 4.94
C ALA A 68 -6.67 -20.13 5.00
N SER A 69 -5.47 -19.68 5.44
CA SER A 69 -4.30 -20.55 5.64
C SER A 69 -3.44 -20.03 6.78
N GLN A 70 -3.27 -20.86 7.79
CA GLN A 70 -2.37 -20.55 8.91
C GLN A 70 -0.90 -20.43 8.47
N GLU A 71 -0.49 -21.23 7.48
CA GLU A 71 0.88 -21.28 6.98
C GLU A 71 1.31 -19.97 6.30
N TYR A 72 0.42 -19.35 5.51
CA TYR A 72 0.71 -18.12 4.75
C TYR A 72 0.25 -16.85 5.47
N SER A 73 -0.52 -17.03 6.55
CA SER A 73 -1.12 -15.93 7.32
C SER A 73 -0.10 -14.84 7.71
N PRO A 74 1.10 -15.14 8.21
CA PRO A 74 2.06 -14.10 8.59
C PRO A 74 2.46 -13.20 7.43
N PHE A 75 2.73 -13.79 6.26
CA PHE A 75 3.08 -13.03 5.05
C PHE A 75 1.90 -12.22 4.52
N ILE A 76 0.70 -12.81 4.47
CA ILE A 76 -0.50 -12.11 3.99
C ILE A 76 -0.85 -10.93 4.90
N TYR A 77 -0.74 -11.09 6.23
CA TYR A 77 -0.92 -9.96 7.15
C TYR A 77 0.17 -8.91 7.00
N ALA A 78 1.41 -9.31 6.69
CA ALA A 78 2.49 -8.34 6.44
C ALA A 78 2.19 -7.41 5.26
N LEU A 79 1.38 -7.85 4.28
CA LEU A 79 0.90 -6.97 3.22
C LEU A 79 0.00 -5.85 3.76
N LEU A 80 -0.86 -6.15 4.74
CA LEU A 80 -1.70 -5.16 5.43
C LEU A 80 -0.93 -4.28 6.41
N ASP A 81 0.16 -4.79 7.00
CA ASP A 81 1.00 -4.03 7.93
C ASP A 81 1.56 -2.75 7.29
N ARG A 82 1.56 -2.67 5.95
CA ARG A 82 1.81 -1.44 5.21
C ARG A 82 0.91 -0.29 5.66
N LEU A 83 -0.35 -0.56 6.00
CA LEU A 83 -1.28 0.48 6.48
C LEU A 83 -0.88 1.03 7.85
N GLU A 84 -0.29 0.21 8.72
CA GLU A 84 0.26 0.70 10.00
C GLU A 84 1.47 1.61 9.77
N ILE A 85 2.35 1.25 8.83
CA ILE A 85 3.47 2.09 8.44
C ILE A 85 2.98 3.43 7.87
N GLU A 86 1.95 3.43 7.02
CA GLU A 86 1.35 4.67 6.52
C GLU A 86 0.71 5.50 7.66
N ASN A 87 0.03 4.86 8.61
CA ASN A 87 -0.49 5.55 9.80
C ASN A 87 0.62 6.20 10.64
N LEU A 88 1.76 5.54 10.77
CA LEU A 88 2.91 6.09 11.49
C LEU A 88 3.56 7.26 10.74
N LYS A 89 3.62 7.21 9.40
CA LYS A 89 4.06 8.35 8.58
C LYS A 89 3.11 9.55 8.77
N ILE A 90 1.81 9.29 8.74
CA ILE A 90 0.77 10.31 8.98
C ILE A 90 1.00 10.96 10.35
N GLN A 91 1.17 10.16 11.40
CA GLN A 91 1.41 10.68 12.75
C GLN A 91 2.72 11.44 12.86
N LEU A 92 3.77 10.95 12.19
CA LEU A 92 5.06 11.62 12.14
C LEU A 92 4.97 13.01 11.50
N ARG A 93 4.26 13.15 10.38
CA ARG A 93 3.96 14.45 9.77
C ARG A 93 3.24 15.36 10.75
N HIS A 94 2.23 14.85 11.44
CA HIS A 94 1.47 15.64 12.42
C HIS A 94 2.34 16.12 13.58
N ILE A 95 3.20 15.27 14.14
CA ILE A 95 4.16 15.64 15.20
C ILE A 95 5.14 16.72 14.72
N LEU A 96 5.54 16.67 13.46
CA LEU A 96 6.47 17.62 12.84
C LEU A 96 5.79 18.91 12.32
N GLY A 97 4.52 19.13 12.66
CA GLY A 97 3.78 20.38 12.39
C GLY A 97 3.03 20.42 11.07
N TYR A 98 2.89 19.30 10.36
CA TYR A 98 2.03 19.23 9.16
C TYR A 98 0.56 19.08 9.55
N ALA A 99 -0.34 19.37 8.59
CA ALA A 99 -1.77 19.25 8.79
C ALA A 99 -2.19 17.84 9.24
N ARG A 100 -3.24 17.77 10.05
CA ARG A 100 -3.86 16.49 10.41
C ARG A 100 -4.35 15.76 9.16
N PRO A 101 -4.22 14.43 9.11
CA PRO A 101 -4.80 13.65 8.02
C PRO A 101 -6.32 13.64 8.11
N VAL A 102 -6.96 13.33 6.98
CA VAL A 102 -8.41 13.08 6.96
C VAL A 102 -8.74 11.85 7.80
N ILE A 103 -7.98 10.76 7.63
CA ILE A 103 -8.15 9.53 8.41
C ILE A 103 -6.80 8.91 8.77
N TYR A 104 -6.84 8.03 9.81
CA TYR A 104 -5.90 6.92 9.93
C TYR A 104 -6.55 5.67 9.34
N TYR A 105 -5.78 4.88 8.57
CA TYR A 105 -6.29 3.64 7.97
C TYR A 105 -6.78 2.67 9.06
N PRO A 106 -7.94 2.02 8.87
CA PRO A 106 -8.61 1.22 9.91
C PRO A 106 -8.00 -0.18 10.03
N TYR A 107 -6.70 -0.24 10.29
CA TYR A 107 -5.96 -1.49 10.49
C TYR A 107 -4.95 -1.32 11.62
N GLY A 108 -4.82 -2.35 12.43
CA GLY A 108 -3.91 -2.35 13.57
C GLY A 108 -3.73 -3.75 14.15
N ARG A 109 -2.82 -4.52 13.56
CA ARG A 109 -2.39 -5.79 14.12
C ARG A 109 -1.36 -5.60 15.23
N HIS A 110 -0.49 -4.62 15.08
CA HIS A 110 0.60 -4.35 16.00
C HIS A 110 0.31 -3.16 16.90
N ILE A 111 -0.06 -2.00 16.35
CA ILE A 111 -0.21 -0.77 17.12
C ILE A 111 -1.64 -0.25 17.08
N GLY A 112 -2.26 -0.22 15.90
CA GLY A 112 -3.60 0.29 15.67
C GLY A 112 -3.71 1.82 15.66
N PRO A 113 -4.70 2.37 14.90
CA PRO A 113 -4.83 3.80 14.67
C PRO A 113 -5.09 4.60 15.95
N ALA A 114 -5.89 4.07 16.88
CA ALA A 114 -6.18 4.74 18.16
C ALA A 114 -4.92 4.92 19.01
N LYS A 115 -4.02 3.92 19.06
CA LYS A 115 -2.74 4.03 19.79
C LYS A 115 -1.79 4.97 19.06
N ILE A 116 -1.70 4.88 17.72
CA ILE A 116 -0.82 5.73 16.90
C ILE A 116 -1.16 7.20 17.11
N SER A 117 -2.45 7.58 17.12
CA SER A 117 -2.91 8.96 17.33
C SER A 117 -2.50 9.54 18.70
N THR A 118 -2.16 8.70 19.66
CA THR A 118 -1.70 9.15 20.99
C THR A 118 -0.20 9.38 21.09
N LEU A 119 0.60 8.95 20.11
CA LEU A 119 2.03 9.19 20.08
C LEU A 119 2.31 10.68 19.86
N LYS A 120 3.09 11.30 20.75
CA LYS A 120 3.30 12.77 20.75
C LYS A 120 4.70 13.19 20.33
N THR A 121 5.64 12.24 20.25
CA THR A 121 7.04 12.52 19.93
C THR A 121 7.55 11.54 18.89
N GLU A 122 8.57 11.97 18.13
CA GLU A 122 9.24 11.09 17.18
C GLU A 122 9.83 9.85 17.87
N SER A 123 10.42 10.00 19.07
CA SER A 123 10.95 8.89 19.86
C SER A 123 9.89 7.84 20.17
N SER A 124 8.68 8.27 20.54
CA SER A 124 7.58 7.34 20.85
C SER A 124 7.13 6.52 19.63
N ILE A 125 7.29 7.05 18.42
CA ILE A 125 7.04 6.29 17.18
C ILE A 125 8.07 5.19 16.99
N TRP A 126 9.35 5.53 17.16
CA TRP A 126 10.45 4.55 17.00
C TRP A 126 10.42 3.46 18.08
N GLU A 127 10.07 3.81 19.30
CA GLU A 127 9.87 2.87 20.40
C GLU A 127 8.73 1.90 20.09
N ALA A 128 7.57 2.42 19.65
CA ALA A 128 6.42 1.61 19.29
C ALA A 128 6.71 0.61 18.16
N LEU A 129 7.47 1.02 17.15
CA LEU A 129 7.90 0.14 16.05
C LEU A 129 8.88 -0.95 16.52
N ARG A 130 9.81 -0.60 17.41
CA ARG A 130 10.79 -1.54 17.97
C ARG A 130 10.12 -2.60 18.85
N GLU A 131 9.22 -2.19 19.75
CA GLU A 131 8.47 -3.10 20.61
C GLU A 131 7.61 -4.11 19.85
N ARG A 132 7.29 -3.85 18.59
CA ARG A 132 6.43 -4.69 17.75
C ARG A 132 7.15 -5.43 16.63
N ASP A 133 8.49 -5.45 16.66
CA ASP A 133 9.33 -6.10 15.64
C ASP A 133 9.05 -5.64 14.20
N LEU A 134 8.57 -4.40 14.04
CA LEU A 134 8.34 -3.78 12.73
C LEU A 134 9.60 -3.13 12.16
N LEU A 135 10.64 -2.94 12.99
CA LEU A 135 11.98 -2.54 12.55
C LEU A 135 12.85 -3.76 12.39
N THR A 136 13.56 -3.82 11.28
CA THR A 136 14.59 -4.86 11.01
C THR A 136 15.98 -4.43 11.42
N THR A 137 16.16 -3.12 11.62
CA THR A 137 17.41 -2.48 12.05
C THR A 137 17.12 -1.39 13.09
N ASP A 138 18.16 -0.87 13.73
CA ASP A 138 18.03 0.32 14.56
C ASP A 138 17.64 1.54 13.74
N VAL A 139 17.15 2.59 14.41
CA VAL A 139 16.83 3.86 13.77
C VAL A 139 18.13 4.63 13.50
N PRO A 140 18.40 5.05 12.25
CA PRO A 140 19.61 5.80 11.93
C PRO A 140 19.56 7.21 12.52
N LYS A 141 20.72 7.81 12.64
CA LYS A 141 20.80 9.25 12.87
C LYS A 141 20.46 9.97 11.55
N PHE A 142 19.30 10.60 11.48
CA PHE A 142 18.89 11.37 10.31
C PHE A 142 19.78 12.59 10.12
N THR A 143 20.13 12.88 8.88
CA THR A 143 21.07 13.96 8.53
C THR A 143 20.39 15.31 8.35
N THR A 144 19.09 15.29 8.06
CA THR A 144 18.27 16.50 7.88
C THR A 144 17.10 16.51 8.84
N GLY A 145 16.49 17.69 9.04
CA GLY A 145 15.23 17.81 9.75
C GLY A 145 13.99 17.40 8.93
N LEU A 146 14.19 16.97 7.66
CA LEU A 146 13.10 16.69 6.75
C LEU A 146 12.34 15.41 7.15
N VAL A 147 11.04 15.49 7.16
CA VAL A 147 10.16 14.31 7.37
C VAL A 147 10.38 13.25 6.30
N ALA A 148 10.72 13.64 5.09
CA ALA A 148 10.96 12.76 3.96
C ALA A 148 12.06 11.70 4.21
N GLU A 149 13.13 12.01 4.96
CA GLU A 149 14.15 11.00 5.34
C GLU A 149 13.54 9.90 6.22
N ARG A 150 12.70 10.28 7.15
CA ARG A 150 12.03 9.35 8.08
C ARG A 150 11.02 8.48 7.37
N GLU A 151 10.28 9.05 6.44
CA GLU A 151 9.31 8.31 5.63
C GLU A 151 10.00 7.35 4.67
N ALA A 152 11.09 7.77 4.03
CA ALA A 152 11.91 6.89 3.19
C ALA A 152 12.45 5.71 4.01
N PHE A 153 12.98 5.97 5.21
CA PHE A 153 13.43 4.90 6.11
C PHE A 153 12.31 3.94 6.47
N LEU A 154 11.11 4.43 6.81
CA LEU A 154 9.94 3.58 7.09
C LEU A 154 9.54 2.72 5.89
N ASP A 155 9.58 3.25 4.67
CA ASP A 155 9.33 2.48 3.47
C ASP A 155 10.35 1.34 3.28
N PHE A 156 11.63 1.63 3.49
CA PHE A 156 12.69 0.63 3.34
C PHE A 156 12.63 -0.43 4.44
N GLN A 157 12.31 -0.03 5.66
CA GLN A 157 12.07 -0.97 6.77
C GLN A 157 10.87 -1.89 6.45
N TYR A 158 9.79 -1.36 5.87
CA TYR A 158 8.65 -2.18 5.47
C TYR A 158 9.05 -3.26 4.45
N TYR A 159 9.81 -2.92 3.42
CA TYR A 159 10.23 -3.93 2.44
C TYR A 159 11.16 -4.99 3.05
N SER A 160 12.08 -4.59 3.91
CA SER A 160 12.95 -5.51 4.65
C SER A 160 12.15 -6.42 5.58
N TYR A 161 11.16 -5.86 6.28
CA TYR A 161 10.21 -6.60 7.10
C TYR A 161 9.41 -7.60 6.26
N LEU A 162 8.83 -7.16 5.12
CA LEU A 162 8.05 -8.02 4.23
C LEU A 162 8.87 -9.19 3.69
N MET A 163 10.13 -8.95 3.33
CA MET A 163 11.07 -10.01 2.91
C MET A 163 11.33 -11.01 4.02
N LYS A 164 11.52 -10.55 5.26
CA LYS A 164 11.68 -11.41 6.45
C LYS A 164 10.45 -12.29 6.67
N GLN A 165 9.25 -11.73 6.52
CA GLN A 165 8.00 -12.50 6.65
C GLN A 165 7.88 -13.56 5.53
N LEU A 166 8.26 -13.23 4.29
CA LEU A 166 8.29 -14.18 3.18
C LEU A 166 9.31 -15.31 3.41
N ASP A 167 10.47 -15.00 3.97
CA ASP A 167 11.49 -16.01 4.24
C ASP A 167 11.03 -17.05 5.27
N ALA A 168 10.19 -16.66 6.21
CA ALA A 168 9.61 -17.55 7.21
C ALA A 168 8.53 -18.50 6.64
N VAL A 169 7.95 -18.19 5.46
CA VAL A 169 6.91 -19.01 4.84
C VAL A 169 7.52 -20.22 4.10
N ARG A 170 6.88 -21.38 4.23
CA ARG A 170 7.23 -22.60 3.49
C ARG A 170 6.37 -22.68 2.23
N ILE A 171 6.97 -22.33 1.12
CA ILE A 171 6.38 -22.42 -0.24
C ILE A 171 7.42 -22.99 -1.20
N ASP A 172 6.98 -23.34 -2.39
CA ASP A 172 7.87 -23.77 -3.47
C ASP A 172 8.99 -22.75 -3.73
N LYS A 173 10.15 -23.25 -4.15
CA LYS A 173 11.35 -22.42 -4.36
C LYS A 173 11.15 -21.41 -5.49
N GLU A 174 10.46 -21.81 -6.55
CA GLU A 174 10.19 -20.94 -7.71
C GLU A 174 9.23 -19.81 -7.31
N GLU A 175 8.15 -20.13 -6.61
CA GLU A 175 7.18 -19.16 -6.10
C GLU A 175 7.83 -18.16 -5.12
N LYS A 176 8.67 -18.67 -4.20
CA LYS A 176 9.42 -17.80 -3.28
C LYS A 176 10.35 -16.86 -4.03
N SER A 177 11.02 -17.35 -5.07
CA SER A 177 11.89 -16.54 -5.92
C SER A 177 11.10 -15.46 -6.65
N GLU A 178 9.94 -15.81 -7.22
CA GLU A 178 9.06 -14.86 -7.90
C GLU A 178 8.57 -13.75 -6.95
N LEU A 179 8.12 -14.10 -5.74
CA LEU A 179 7.69 -13.12 -4.74
C LEU A 179 8.85 -12.22 -4.29
N LYS A 180 10.03 -12.77 -4.08
CA LYS A 180 11.22 -11.97 -3.74
C LYS A 180 11.56 -10.98 -4.84
N GLU A 181 11.50 -11.41 -6.10
CA GLU A 181 11.75 -10.54 -7.24
C GLU A 181 10.68 -9.45 -7.35
N ALA A 182 9.42 -9.79 -7.14
CA ALA A 182 8.31 -8.84 -7.13
C ALA A 182 8.49 -7.75 -6.06
N ILE A 183 8.78 -8.14 -4.82
CA ILE A 183 9.00 -7.24 -3.70
C ILE A 183 10.24 -6.35 -3.95
N LYS A 184 11.36 -6.92 -4.44
CA LYS A 184 12.55 -6.15 -4.80
C LYS A 184 12.29 -5.14 -5.92
N SER A 185 11.51 -5.53 -6.92
CA SER A 185 11.15 -4.65 -8.04
C SER A 185 10.26 -3.49 -7.57
N GLU A 186 9.28 -3.77 -6.71
CA GLU A 186 8.45 -2.73 -6.09
C GLU A 186 9.30 -1.79 -5.22
N ALA A 187 10.19 -2.33 -4.40
CA ALA A 187 11.13 -1.55 -3.59
C ALA A 187 12.03 -0.66 -4.46
N SER A 188 12.54 -1.18 -5.58
CA SER A 188 13.38 -0.43 -6.53
C SER A 188 12.64 0.77 -7.14
N LEU A 189 11.35 0.62 -7.42
CA LEU A 189 10.50 1.71 -7.91
C LEU A 189 10.27 2.78 -6.82
N HIS A 190 10.06 2.37 -5.57
CA HIS A 190 9.96 3.30 -4.44
C HIS A 190 11.30 3.99 -4.13
N LEU A 191 12.44 3.31 -4.29
CA LEU A 191 13.74 3.95 -4.23
C LEU A 191 13.88 5.05 -5.29
N ALA A 192 13.45 4.80 -6.52
CA ALA A 192 13.44 5.80 -7.59
C ALA A 192 12.56 7.01 -7.24
N TYR A 193 11.42 6.80 -6.58
CA TYR A 193 10.59 7.90 -6.05
C TYR A 193 11.38 8.74 -5.04
N TRP A 194 12.01 8.10 -4.05
CA TRP A 194 12.72 8.82 -3.01
C TRP A 194 13.96 9.55 -3.51
N THR A 195 14.62 9.08 -4.59
CA THR A 195 15.73 9.81 -5.22
C THR A 195 15.32 11.11 -5.93
N ARG A 196 14.01 11.32 -6.15
CA ARG A 196 13.45 12.60 -6.63
C ARG A 196 13.13 13.57 -5.48
N VAL A 197 12.91 13.05 -4.30
CA VAL A 197 12.54 13.83 -3.10
C VAL A 197 13.76 14.15 -2.24
N LEU A 198 14.71 13.22 -2.17
CA LEU A 198 15.94 13.31 -1.37
C LEU A 198 17.18 13.20 -2.27
N LYS A 199 18.32 13.59 -1.72
CA LYS A 199 19.60 13.38 -2.42
C LYS A 199 19.85 11.88 -2.64
N PRO A 200 20.28 11.43 -3.83
CA PRO A 200 20.50 10.01 -4.12
C PRO A 200 21.36 9.29 -3.08
N GLN A 201 22.45 9.92 -2.64
CA GLN A 201 23.32 9.35 -1.61
C GLN A 201 22.61 9.12 -0.27
N THR A 202 21.69 9.99 0.12
CA THR A 202 20.89 9.81 1.34
C THR A 202 19.98 8.58 1.20
N VAL A 203 19.32 8.43 0.04
CA VAL A 203 18.44 7.29 -0.25
C VAL A 203 19.21 5.97 -0.23
N GLU A 204 20.36 5.92 -0.90
CA GLU A 204 21.23 4.73 -0.92
C GLU A 204 21.71 4.34 0.48
N ASN A 205 22.13 5.32 1.29
CA ASN A 205 22.56 5.08 2.66
C ASN A 205 21.41 4.54 3.53
N LEU A 206 20.21 5.12 3.44
CA LEU A 206 19.03 4.64 4.18
C LEU A 206 18.61 3.23 3.73
N ALA A 207 18.60 2.96 2.43
CA ALA A 207 18.28 1.63 1.90
C ALA A 207 19.28 0.57 2.39
N LYS A 208 20.57 0.86 2.26
CA LYS A 208 21.64 -0.03 2.75
C LYS A 208 21.54 -0.25 4.26
N TYR A 209 21.32 0.82 5.02
CA TYR A 209 21.15 0.75 6.47
C TYR A 209 19.96 -0.13 6.86
N SER A 210 18.87 -0.06 6.11
CA SER A 210 17.67 -0.90 6.31
C SER A 210 17.86 -2.36 5.87
N GLY A 211 19.03 -2.75 5.38
CA GLY A 211 19.28 -4.09 4.86
C GLY A 211 18.55 -4.39 3.54
N LEU A 212 18.09 -3.38 2.84
CA LEU A 212 17.38 -3.51 1.57
C LEU A 212 18.37 -3.66 0.41
N ASP A 213 18.45 -4.88 -0.14
CA ASP A 213 19.24 -5.20 -1.32
C ASP A 213 18.45 -4.86 -2.61
N ALA A 214 18.31 -3.56 -2.88
CA ALA A 214 17.67 -3.04 -4.07
C ALA A 214 18.37 -1.75 -4.53
N LYS A 215 18.31 -1.50 -5.85
CA LYS A 215 18.80 -0.26 -6.46
C LYS A 215 17.62 0.53 -7.02
N PRO A 216 17.71 1.88 -7.10
CA PRO A 216 16.66 2.67 -7.74
C PRO A 216 16.40 2.17 -9.18
N ALA A 217 15.13 1.99 -9.52
CA ALA A 217 14.75 1.64 -10.88
C ALA A 217 14.93 2.86 -11.81
N GLU A 218 15.27 2.61 -13.05
CA GLU A 218 15.21 3.62 -14.09
C GLU A 218 13.77 3.88 -14.51
N ILE A 219 13.27 5.08 -14.28
CA ILE A 219 11.92 5.51 -14.63
C ILE A 219 12.02 6.69 -15.58
N THR A 220 11.50 6.49 -16.79
CA THR A 220 11.32 7.59 -17.76
C THR A 220 9.97 8.25 -17.52
N LEU A 221 9.96 9.51 -17.14
CA LEU A 221 8.74 10.30 -16.93
C LEU A 221 8.42 11.10 -18.18
N LYS A 222 7.14 11.21 -18.49
CA LYS A 222 6.62 12.12 -19.52
C LYS A 222 6.57 13.57 -19.01
N GLU A 223 6.33 13.74 -17.72
CA GLU A 223 6.26 15.02 -17.02
C GLU A 223 6.98 14.90 -15.67
N GLU A 224 7.51 16.00 -15.14
CA GLU A 224 8.33 16.02 -13.91
C GLU A 224 7.50 16.19 -12.62
N SER A 225 6.21 15.87 -12.63
CA SER A 225 5.39 16.00 -11.42
C SER A 225 5.50 14.76 -10.51
N THR A 226 5.47 14.97 -9.20
CA THR A 226 5.49 13.87 -8.22
C THR A 226 4.25 12.97 -8.33
N THR A 227 3.11 13.55 -8.70
CA THR A 227 1.85 12.81 -8.91
C THR A 227 1.96 11.86 -10.10
N ASP A 228 2.54 12.34 -11.22
CA ASP A 228 2.77 11.52 -12.41
C ASP A 228 3.80 10.42 -12.14
N LEU A 229 4.80 10.70 -11.31
CA LEU A 229 5.77 9.70 -10.88
C LEU A 229 5.09 8.56 -10.11
N LEU A 230 4.25 8.85 -9.13
CA LEU A 230 3.53 7.83 -8.36
C LEU A 230 2.59 7.02 -9.26
N LYS A 231 1.89 7.67 -10.18
CA LYS A 231 1.06 6.99 -11.16
C LYS A 231 1.89 6.06 -12.04
N THR A 232 2.99 6.54 -12.59
CA THR A 232 3.94 5.76 -13.42
C THR A 232 4.49 4.56 -12.66
N ILE A 233 4.81 4.70 -11.37
CA ILE A 233 5.24 3.60 -10.51
C ILE A 233 4.14 2.53 -10.42
N HIS A 234 2.91 2.90 -10.06
CA HIS A 234 1.81 1.94 -9.96
C HIS A 234 1.51 1.25 -11.28
N GLU A 235 1.50 1.98 -12.41
CA GLU A 235 1.33 1.39 -13.74
C GLU A 235 2.48 0.44 -14.10
N THR A 236 3.71 0.76 -13.71
CA THR A 236 4.87 -0.10 -13.94
C THR A 236 4.79 -1.37 -13.10
N ILE A 237 4.38 -1.27 -11.83
CA ILE A 237 4.13 -2.44 -10.97
C ILE A 237 3.08 -3.33 -11.63
N MET A 238 1.95 -2.74 -12.05
CA MET A 238 0.88 -3.48 -12.71
C MET A 238 1.39 -4.24 -13.93
N ARG A 239 1.99 -3.54 -14.90
CA ARG A 239 2.41 -4.13 -16.18
C ARG A 239 3.54 -5.13 -16.06
N LYS A 240 4.57 -4.85 -15.25
CA LYS A 240 5.79 -5.68 -15.20
C LYS A 240 5.75 -6.76 -14.14
N ILE A 241 5.12 -6.51 -13.00
CA ILE A 241 5.14 -7.41 -11.86
C ILE A 241 3.84 -8.21 -11.79
N ILE A 242 2.72 -7.51 -11.69
CA ILE A 242 1.42 -8.13 -11.43
C ILE A 242 0.95 -8.99 -12.60
N THR A 243 1.03 -8.49 -13.84
CA THR A 243 0.68 -9.25 -15.04
C THR A 243 1.54 -10.50 -15.20
N ARG A 244 2.86 -10.42 -14.88
CA ARG A 244 3.75 -11.58 -14.90
C ARG A 244 3.31 -12.64 -13.89
N ILE A 245 3.01 -12.23 -12.66
CA ILE A 245 2.53 -13.14 -11.61
C ILE A 245 1.21 -13.79 -12.02
N GLU A 246 0.26 -13.04 -12.55
CA GLU A 246 -1.02 -13.57 -13.00
C GLU A 246 -0.87 -14.62 -14.12
N THR A 247 0.07 -14.40 -15.01
CA THR A 247 0.29 -15.32 -16.13
C THR A 247 0.96 -16.64 -15.69
N ARG A 248 1.86 -16.58 -14.70
CA ARG A 248 2.70 -17.73 -14.32
C ARG A 248 2.22 -18.43 -13.05
N HIS A 249 1.62 -17.71 -12.13
CA HIS A 249 1.34 -18.15 -10.76
C HIS A 249 -0.12 -17.93 -10.34
N PHE A 250 -1.07 -18.10 -11.27
CA PHE A 250 -2.49 -17.79 -11.03
C PHE A 250 -3.18 -18.70 -9.99
N THR A 251 -2.57 -19.83 -9.59
CA THR A 251 -3.16 -20.77 -8.62
C THR A 251 -2.41 -20.82 -7.29
N THR A 252 -1.45 -19.94 -7.04
CA THR A 252 -0.52 -20.04 -5.92
C THR A 252 -0.40 -18.76 -5.10
N LEU A 253 0.43 -18.75 -4.05
CA LEU A 253 0.59 -17.60 -3.15
C LEU A 253 1.00 -16.29 -3.86
N PRO A 254 1.86 -16.28 -4.90
CA PRO A 254 2.12 -15.06 -5.67
C PRO A 254 0.87 -14.37 -6.20
N PHE A 255 -0.19 -15.12 -6.57
CA PHE A 255 -1.45 -14.51 -6.99
C PHE A 255 -2.14 -13.73 -5.85
N VAL A 256 -1.99 -14.16 -4.60
CA VAL A 256 -2.50 -13.42 -3.43
C VAL A 256 -1.80 -12.07 -3.27
N TYR A 257 -0.49 -12.02 -3.54
CA TYR A 257 0.26 -10.77 -3.59
C TYR A 257 -0.25 -9.84 -4.71
N ALA A 258 -0.50 -10.39 -5.90
CA ALA A 258 -1.09 -9.62 -7.00
C ALA A 258 -2.50 -9.11 -6.65
N TYR A 259 -3.33 -9.96 -6.06
CA TYR A 259 -4.67 -9.57 -5.61
C TYR A 259 -4.63 -8.46 -4.55
N ASN A 260 -3.70 -8.53 -3.59
CA ASN A 260 -3.51 -7.45 -2.60
C ASN A 260 -3.22 -6.10 -3.29
N PHE A 261 -2.40 -6.10 -4.33
CA PHE A 261 -2.13 -4.89 -5.11
C PHE A 261 -3.42 -4.34 -5.74
N TYR A 262 -4.21 -5.18 -6.38
CA TYR A 262 -5.48 -4.79 -6.98
C TYR A 262 -6.48 -4.24 -5.97
N ALA A 263 -6.67 -4.93 -4.85
CA ALA A 263 -7.62 -4.51 -3.81
C ALA A 263 -7.21 -3.18 -3.16
N LYS A 264 -5.91 -2.97 -2.96
CA LYS A 264 -5.36 -1.70 -2.49
C LYS A 264 -5.58 -0.58 -3.50
N LEU A 265 -5.33 -0.86 -4.78
CA LEU A 265 -5.51 0.10 -5.86
C LEU A 265 -6.97 0.53 -5.99
N GLU A 266 -7.94 -0.40 -5.83
CA GLU A 266 -9.37 -0.07 -5.80
C GLU A 266 -9.69 0.92 -4.68
N ALA A 267 -9.22 0.66 -3.45
CA ALA A 267 -9.43 1.58 -2.34
C ALA A 267 -8.82 2.96 -2.61
N GLN A 268 -7.61 3.02 -3.17
CA GLN A 268 -6.95 4.27 -3.53
C GLN A 268 -7.66 5.02 -4.66
N ASN A 269 -8.22 4.32 -5.64
CA ASN A 269 -9.01 4.96 -6.69
C ASN A 269 -10.29 5.58 -6.13
N LEU A 270 -11.01 4.85 -5.25
CA LEU A 270 -12.19 5.39 -4.59
C LEU A 270 -11.87 6.61 -3.70
N GLU A 271 -10.75 6.57 -2.97
CA GLU A 271 -10.26 7.71 -2.20
C GLU A 271 -10.01 8.93 -3.11
N LYS A 272 -9.30 8.75 -4.23
CA LYS A 272 -9.05 9.83 -5.21
C LYS A 272 -10.34 10.42 -5.77
N ILE A 273 -11.34 9.58 -6.06
CA ILE A 273 -12.65 10.05 -6.55
C ILE A 273 -13.34 10.90 -5.49
N LEU A 274 -13.42 10.42 -4.24
CA LEU A 274 -14.09 11.16 -3.17
C LEU A 274 -13.40 12.49 -2.87
N LEU A 275 -12.07 12.48 -2.75
CA LEU A 275 -11.28 13.70 -2.54
C LEU A 275 -11.41 14.66 -3.72
N GLY A 276 -11.30 14.16 -4.96
CA GLY A 276 -11.43 14.98 -6.18
C GLY A 276 -12.79 15.67 -6.27
N LYS A 277 -13.87 14.95 -5.93
CA LYS A 277 -15.22 15.53 -5.91
C LYS A 277 -15.36 16.64 -4.87
N ILE A 278 -14.82 16.45 -3.66
CA ILE A 278 -14.92 17.44 -2.58
C ILE A 278 -14.18 18.73 -2.94
N ILE A 279 -13.02 18.64 -3.57
CA ILE A 279 -12.26 19.82 -4.01
C ILE A 279 -12.74 20.38 -5.36
N GLY A 280 -13.80 19.80 -5.94
CA GLY A 280 -14.44 20.30 -7.16
C GLY A 280 -13.64 20.04 -8.44
N LEU A 281 -12.83 18.98 -8.50
CA LEU A 281 -12.12 18.63 -9.73
C LEU A 281 -13.10 18.18 -10.83
N PRO A 282 -12.89 18.59 -12.09
CA PRO A 282 -13.61 18.05 -13.23
C PRO A 282 -13.48 16.52 -13.32
N GLY A 283 -14.57 15.83 -13.70
CA GLY A 283 -14.60 14.37 -13.79
C GLY A 283 -13.49 13.78 -14.66
N GLU A 284 -13.19 14.43 -15.79
CA GLU A 284 -12.10 14.03 -16.70
C GLU A 284 -10.72 14.03 -15.99
N ILE A 285 -10.47 15.03 -15.12
CA ILE A 285 -9.23 15.11 -14.34
C ILE A 285 -9.19 14.00 -13.30
N ILE A 286 -10.31 13.71 -12.64
CA ILE A 286 -10.40 12.60 -11.69
C ILE A 286 -10.10 11.29 -12.40
N ILE A 287 -10.80 10.99 -13.52
CA ILE A 287 -10.62 9.74 -14.28
C ILE A 287 -9.18 9.59 -14.79
N ARG A 288 -8.57 10.67 -15.29
CA ARG A 288 -7.17 10.67 -15.74
C ARG A 288 -6.19 10.25 -14.64
N ASN A 289 -6.51 10.52 -13.37
CA ASN A 289 -5.66 10.18 -12.22
C ASN A 289 -5.91 8.78 -11.64
N LEU A 290 -6.91 8.05 -12.12
CA LEU A 290 -7.16 6.68 -11.73
C LEU A 290 -6.23 5.71 -12.46
N ILE A 291 -6.07 4.53 -11.89
CA ILE A 291 -5.34 3.43 -12.48
C ILE A 291 -6.32 2.28 -12.62
N PHE A 292 -6.52 1.81 -13.85
CA PHE A 292 -7.49 0.77 -14.15
C PHE A 292 -6.83 -0.60 -14.23
N LEU A 293 -7.61 -1.61 -13.87
CA LEU A 293 -7.30 -3.00 -14.12
C LEU A 293 -7.75 -3.30 -15.56
N GLU A 294 -6.83 -3.28 -16.51
CA GLU A 294 -7.09 -3.67 -17.91
C GLU A 294 -6.61 -5.09 -18.17
#